data_01ae38e9c7f33fb55e551d17706df036
#
_entry.id   01ae38e9c7f33fb55e551d17706df036
#
_cell.length_a   1.000
_cell.length_b   1.000
_cell.length_c   1.000
_cell.angle_alpha   90.00
_cell.angle_beta   90.00
_cell.angle_gamma   90.00
#
_symmetry.space_group_name_H-M   'P 1'
#
loop_
_entity.id
_entity.type
_entity.pdbx_description
1 polymer ?
#
loop_
_entity_poly.entity_id
_entity_poly.type
_entity_poly.pdbx_seq_one_letter_code
_entity_poly.pdbx_strand_id
1 'polypeptide(L)'
;MSMVLNDGTFYDFYSGVPTTTTTAATSTTAATTTTTTNPVGGVVIGKGSGSSGSFSTSSAYDYQVTATGLSTGVAASTLSASYTTYTSMSGTITHNSGSESNTFSSTYNSTLSTATPSLTTVAGIYSGTVGTTAGGTEDLSLIILPAGTVTGESASGCFFSGTVATHSTNNAYDLSITFAATTCTYNSIAMTGMALYDSTDSTLYGATKKTDQTAGIVFVVKKTSS
;
A
#
# COMPACT_ATOMS: atom_id res chain seq x y z
N MET A 1 1.42 1.78 7.62
CA MET A 1 1.58 3.21 7.20
C MET A 1 0.21 3.77 6.87
N SER A 2 -0.21 4.83 7.57
CA SER A 2 -1.56 5.38 7.38
C SER A 2 -1.47 6.83 6.89
N MET A 3 -2.34 7.20 5.96
CA MET A 3 -2.45 8.55 5.41
C MET A 3 -3.92 8.95 5.33
N VAL A 4 -4.23 10.18 5.76
CA VAL A 4 -5.55 10.79 5.62
C VAL A 4 -5.40 12.08 4.83
N LEU A 5 -6.10 12.19 3.71
CA LEU A 5 -6.10 13.37 2.86
C LEU A 5 -7.10 14.42 3.35
N ASN A 6 -6.94 15.67 2.90
CA ASN A 6 -7.80 16.77 3.30
C ASN A 6 -9.27 16.58 2.90
N ASP A 7 -9.54 15.78 1.88
CA ASP A 7 -10.91 15.47 1.43
C ASP A 7 -11.55 14.30 2.21
N GLY A 8 -10.85 13.76 3.22
CA GLY A 8 -11.26 12.62 4.03
C GLY A 8 -10.94 11.26 3.42
N THR A 9 -10.29 11.19 2.26
CA THR A 9 -9.80 9.92 1.74
C THR A 9 -8.66 9.41 2.61
N PHE A 10 -8.70 8.13 2.99
CA PHE A 10 -7.63 7.52 3.77
C PHE A 10 -7.09 6.26 3.09
N TYR A 11 -5.83 5.99 3.38
CA TYR A 11 -5.08 4.81 3.00
C TYR A 11 -4.40 4.26 4.24
N ASP A 12 -4.61 3.00 4.53
CA ASP A 12 -3.91 2.30 5.61
C ASP A 12 -3.20 1.06 5.03
N PHE A 13 -1.89 1.22 4.78
CA PHE A 13 -1.02 0.16 4.28
C PHE A 13 -0.57 -0.74 5.41
N TYR A 14 -0.68 -2.03 5.25
CA TYR A 14 -0.24 -3.02 6.21
C TYR A 14 0.62 -4.11 5.56
N SER A 15 1.53 -4.68 6.35
CA SER A 15 2.36 -5.82 5.94
C SER A 15 1.60 -7.13 6.05
N GLY A 16 2.10 -8.15 5.38
CA GLY A 16 1.63 -9.53 5.59
C GLY A 16 1.93 -10.01 7.02
N VAL A 17 1.27 -11.09 7.41
CA VAL A 17 1.55 -11.73 8.70
C VAL A 17 2.96 -12.36 8.68
N PRO A 18 3.76 -12.18 9.73
CA PRO A 18 5.07 -12.79 9.82
C PRO A 18 5.01 -14.32 9.71
N THR A 19 5.81 -14.88 8.83
CA THR A 19 5.97 -16.33 8.69
C THR A 19 7.27 -16.77 9.33
N THR A 20 7.20 -17.69 10.28
CA THR A 20 8.36 -18.24 10.97
C THR A 20 8.68 -19.63 10.42
N THR A 21 9.86 -19.81 9.88
CA THR A 21 10.38 -21.09 9.43
C THR A 21 11.48 -21.54 10.37
N THR A 22 11.32 -22.74 10.94
CA THR A 22 12.36 -23.36 11.79
C THR A 22 13.00 -24.51 11.00
N THR A 23 14.29 -24.38 10.72
CA THR A 23 15.09 -25.48 10.17
C THR A 23 15.60 -26.33 11.34
N ALA A 24 15.27 -27.61 11.36
CA ALA A 24 15.68 -28.51 12.42
C ALA A 24 17.21 -28.62 12.51
N ALA A 25 17.73 -28.78 13.70
CA ALA A 25 19.14 -29.07 13.92
C ALA A 25 19.55 -30.38 13.25
N THR A 26 20.74 -30.39 12.63
CA THR A 26 21.42 -31.60 12.17
C THR A 26 22.62 -31.89 13.09
N SER A 27 23.29 -33.03 12.93
CA SER A 27 24.46 -33.36 13.73
C SER A 27 25.61 -32.34 13.63
N THR A 28 25.59 -31.49 12.61
CA THR A 28 26.65 -30.48 12.34
C THR A 28 26.14 -29.04 12.33
N THR A 29 24.83 -28.80 12.37
CA THR A 29 24.25 -27.47 12.29
C THR A 29 23.17 -27.28 13.35
N ALA A 30 23.24 -26.17 14.10
CA ALA A 30 22.22 -25.80 15.06
C ALA A 30 20.90 -25.50 14.38
N ALA A 31 19.79 -25.66 15.11
CA ALA A 31 18.47 -25.23 14.62
C ALA A 31 18.49 -23.73 14.36
N THR A 32 17.96 -23.32 13.22
CA THR A 32 17.85 -21.90 12.86
C THR A 32 16.37 -21.56 12.68
N THR A 33 15.93 -20.50 13.34
CA THR A 33 14.59 -19.94 13.17
C THR A 33 14.71 -18.63 12.41
N THR A 34 14.03 -18.54 11.27
CA THR A 34 13.97 -17.33 10.46
C THR A 34 12.53 -16.84 10.41
N THR A 35 12.32 -15.58 10.78
CA THR A 35 11.01 -14.91 10.63
C THR A 35 11.08 -13.95 9.44
N THR A 36 10.20 -14.14 8.47
CA THR A 36 10.08 -13.28 7.30
C THR A 36 8.71 -12.61 7.32
N THR A 37 8.67 -11.31 7.07
CA THR A 37 7.42 -10.57 6.91
C THR A 37 7.36 -10.02 5.50
N ASN A 38 6.30 -10.34 4.76
CA ASN A 38 6.08 -9.72 3.46
C ASN A 38 5.76 -8.22 3.70
N PRO A 39 6.48 -7.28 3.07
CA PRO A 39 6.23 -5.86 3.26
C PRO A 39 4.84 -5.43 2.74
N VAL A 40 4.22 -6.24 1.87
CA VAL A 40 2.93 -5.97 1.26
C VAL A 40 1.91 -7.00 1.75
N GLY A 41 1.04 -6.62 2.66
CA GLY A 41 -0.14 -7.39 3.10
C GLY A 41 -1.40 -6.92 2.38
N GLY A 42 -1.57 -5.62 2.29
CA GLY A 42 -2.71 -4.99 1.65
C GLY A 42 -2.82 -3.51 1.95
N VAL A 43 -3.95 -2.94 1.61
CA VAL A 43 -4.30 -1.55 1.92
C VAL A 43 -5.80 -1.41 2.13
N VAL A 44 -6.19 -0.70 3.18
CA VAL A 44 -7.58 -0.26 3.35
C VAL A 44 -7.73 1.15 2.76
N ILE A 45 -8.66 1.31 1.84
CA ILE A 45 -8.95 2.57 1.17
C ILE A 45 -10.40 2.94 1.41
N GLY A 46 -10.65 4.17 1.85
CA GLY A 46 -12.02 4.66 2.03
C GLY A 46 -12.08 6.17 2.07
N LYS A 47 -13.29 6.70 2.21
CA LYS A 47 -13.53 8.12 2.40
C LYS A 47 -14.38 8.31 3.64
N GLY A 48 -13.82 8.99 4.62
CA GLY A 48 -14.47 9.25 5.91
C GLY A 48 -14.62 10.73 6.21
N SER A 49 -15.14 10.98 7.38
CA SER A 49 -15.21 12.33 7.95
C SER A 49 -14.72 12.30 9.40
N GLY A 50 -14.07 13.39 9.80
CA GLY A 50 -13.57 13.55 11.16
C GLY A 50 -14.14 14.79 11.83
N SER A 51 -14.51 14.65 13.10
CA SER A 51 -14.89 15.76 13.96
C SER A 51 -14.63 15.42 15.42
N SER A 52 -14.21 16.42 16.21
CA SER A 52 -14.07 16.31 17.67
C SER A 52 -13.25 15.09 18.14
N GLY A 53 -12.17 14.76 17.41
CA GLY A 53 -11.30 13.64 17.77
C GLY A 53 -11.79 12.26 17.32
N SER A 54 -12.86 12.18 16.56
CA SER A 54 -13.38 10.95 15.98
C SER A 54 -13.32 11.00 14.46
N PHE A 55 -12.95 9.89 13.81
CA PHE A 55 -12.97 9.73 12.36
C PHE A 55 -13.66 8.41 12.01
N SER A 56 -14.56 8.43 11.06
CA SER A 56 -15.28 7.21 10.65
C SER A 56 -15.65 7.22 9.18
N THR A 57 -15.81 6.00 8.66
CA THR A 57 -16.44 5.75 7.35
C THR A 57 -17.26 4.49 7.39
N SER A 58 -18.39 4.50 6.68
CA SER A 58 -19.21 3.31 6.41
C SER A 58 -18.91 2.70 5.04
N SER A 59 -17.99 3.27 4.28
CA SER A 59 -17.64 2.84 2.91
C SER A 59 -16.14 2.86 2.71
N ALA A 60 -15.52 1.74 3.09
CA ALA A 60 -14.12 1.44 2.84
C ALA A 60 -14.02 0.07 2.17
N TYR A 61 -12.88 -0.17 1.54
CA TYR A 61 -12.53 -1.46 0.95
C TYR A 61 -11.13 -1.85 1.38
N ASP A 62 -11.00 -3.09 1.83
CA ASP A 62 -9.71 -3.70 2.13
C ASP A 62 -9.25 -4.52 0.92
N TYR A 63 -8.16 -4.10 0.32
CA TYR A 63 -7.50 -4.73 -0.82
C TYR A 63 -6.40 -5.66 -0.31
N GLN A 64 -6.77 -6.91 -0.08
CA GLN A 64 -5.91 -7.94 0.52
C GLN A 64 -5.10 -8.66 -0.55
N VAL A 65 -3.79 -8.64 -0.46
CA VAL A 65 -2.88 -9.24 -1.46
C VAL A 65 -2.14 -10.47 -0.94
N THR A 66 -1.84 -10.52 0.37
CA THR A 66 -1.32 -11.72 1.01
C THR A 66 -2.17 -12.05 2.21
N ALA A 67 -2.67 -13.28 2.24
CA ALA A 67 -3.47 -13.75 3.35
C ALA A 67 -2.73 -14.87 4.10
N THR A 68 -2.54 -14.65 5.38
CA THR A 68 -2.48 -15.75 6.34
C THR A 68 -3.67 -15.53 7.29
N GLY A 69 -4.78 -16.20 6.98
CA GLY A 69 -6.01 -16.09 7.77
C GLY A 69 -7.11 -15.21 7.18
N LEU A 70 -6.78 -14.30 6.27
CA LEU A 70 -7.75 -13.55 5.46
C LEU A 70 -7.71 -14.04 4.02
N SER A 71 -8.83 -14.03 3.33
CA SER A 71 -8.90 -14.36 1.91
C SER A 71 -8.21 -13.26 1.10
N THR A 72 -7.45 -13.59 0.05
CA THR A 72 -7.06 -12.59 -0.95
C THR A 72 -8.29 -12.03 -1.65
N GLY A 73 -8.25 -10.77 -2.04
CA GLY A 73 -9.37 -10.14 -2.73
C GLY A 73 -9.71 -8.75 -2.21
N VAL A 74 -10.94 -8.35 -2.41
CA VAL A 74 -11.46 -7.06 -1.94
C VAL A 74 -12.62 -7.32 -0.98
N ALA A 75 -12.48 -6.82 0.25
CA ALA A 75 -13.51 -6.90 1.28
C ALA A 75 -14.09 -5.52 1.57
N ALA A 76 -15.41 -5.37 1.46
CA ALA A 76 -16.08 -4.17 1.93
C ALA A 76 -15.91 -4.04 3.44
N SER A 77 -15.62 -2.83 3.91
CA SER A 77 -15.21 -2.59 5.29
C SER A 77 -15.77 -1.27 5.82
N THR A 78 -15.81 -1.16 7.12
CA THR A 78 -16.06 0.11 7.84
C THR A 78 -14.87 0.44 8.71
N LEU A 79 -14.69 1.72 9.03
CA LEU A 79 -13.64 2.18 9.92
C LEU A 79 -14.22 3.10 10.98
N SER A 80 -13.81 2.88 12.22
CA SER A 80 -14.08 3.77 13.34
C SER A 80 -12.78 4.01 14.10
N ALA A 81 -12.40 5.29 14.26
CA ALA A 81 -11.16 5.67 14.88
C ALA A 81 -11.30 6.89 15.78
N SER A 82 -10.41 6.98 16.76
CA SER A 82 -10.16 8.18 17.54
C SER A 82 -8.83 8.79 17.15
N TYR A 83 -8.74 10.12 17.16
CA TYR A 83 -7.48 10.80 16.88
C TYR A 83 -7.24 11.98 17.84
N THR A 84 -5.99 12.23 18.11
CA THR A 84 -5.50 13.48 18.68
C THR A 84 -4.71 14.21 17.58
N THR A 85 -5.15 15.39 17.22
CA THR A 85 -4.58 16.19 16.14
C THR A 85 -3.07 16.33 16.31
N TYR A 86 -2.32 16.09 15.24
CA TYR A 86 -0.85 16.11 15.21
C TYR A 86 -0.16 15.19 16.24
N THR A 87 -0.83 14.16 16.71
CA THR A 87 -0.26 13.23 17.70
C THR A 87 -0.43 11.79 17.29
N SER A 88 -1.67 11.31 17.18
CA SER A 88 -1.94 9.90 16.93
C SER A 88 -3.34 9.65 16.40
N MET A 89 -3.52 8.49 15.78
CA MET A 89 -4.82 7.96 15.39
C MET A 89 -4.83 6.46 15.69
N SER A 90 -5.90 5.97 16.27
CA SER A 90 -6.09 4.54 16.50
C SER A 90 -7.55 4.16 16.30
N GLY A 91 -7.79 2.93 15.84
CA GLY A 91 -9.16 2.53 15.53
C GLY A 91 -9.29 1.07 15.15
N THR A 92 -10.48 0.75 14.66
CA THR A 92 -10.87 -0.57 14.24
C THR A 92 -11.41 -0.52 12.81
N ILE A 93 -10.94 -1.45 11.99
CA ILE A 93 -11.47 -1.75 10.66
C ILE A 93 -12.30 -3.03 10.83
N THR A 94 -13.56 -3.00 10.42
CA THR A 94 -14.47 -4.14 10.49
C THR A 94 -14.87 -4.52 9.07
N HIS A 95 -14.65 -5.79 8.69
CA HIS A 95 -15.08 -6.32 7.41
C HIS A 95 -16.58 -6.64 7.42
N ASN A 96 -17.29 -6.25 6.37
CA ASN A 96 -18.76 -6.40 6.30
C ASN A 96 -19.24 -7.86 6.19
N SER A 97 -18.33 -8.82 6.02
CA SER A 97 -18.62 -10.25 6.15
C SER A 97 -18.92 -10.68 7.60
N GLY A 98 -18.80 -9.77 8.55
CA GLY A 98 -19.50 -9.81 9.84
C GLY A 98 -18.76 -10.40 11.02
N SER A 99 -17.55 -10.93 10.90
CA SER A 99 -16.86 -11.53 12.05
C SER A 99 -15.40 -11.13 12.24
N GLU A 100 -14.81 -10.44 11.30
CA GLU A 100 -13.40 -10.09 11.37
C GLU A 100 -13.20 -8.58 11.55
N SER A 101 -12.43 -8.23 12.56
CA SER A 101 -12.02 -6.85 12.80
C SER A 101 -10.53 -6.78 13.10
N ASN A 102 -9.88 -5.75 12.58
CA ASN A 102 -8.48 -5.45 12.83
C ASN A 102 -8.34 -4.09 13.49
N THR A 103 -7.45 -4.00 14.47
CA THR A 103 -7.11 -2.72 15.09
C THR A 103 -5.84 -2.16 14.48
N PHE A 104 -5.78 -0.84 14.40
CA PHE A 104 -4.56 -0.13 14.01
C PHE A 104 -4.23 0.98 15.01
N SER A 105 -2.97 1.35 15.04
CA SER A 105 -2.48 2.50 15.79
C SER A 105 -1.35 3.17 15.01
N SER A 106 -1.41 4.47 14.88
CA SER A 106 -0.42 5.28 14.17
C SER A 106 -0.04 6.52 14.97
N THR A 107 1.22 6.92 14.86
CA THR A 107 1.76 8.16 15.41
C THR A 107 1.94 9.16 14.28
N TYR A 108 1.62 10.41 14.54
CA TYR A 108 1.81 11.48 13.57
C TYR A 108 3.29 11.70 13.25
N ASN A 109 3.64 11.64 11.98
CA ASN A 109 4.97 11.97 11.49
C ASN A 109 4.92 13.36 10.83
N SER A 110 5.42 14.37 11.54
CA SER A 110 5.42 15.75 11.05
C SER A 110 6.26 15.92 9.79
N THR A 111 7.45 15.31 9.74
CA THR A 111 8.35 15.41 8.58
C THR A 111 7.67 14.90 7.31
N LEU A 112 7.03 13.74 7.41
CA LEU A 112 6.33 13.14 6.28
C LEU A 112 5.07 13.93 5.90
N SER A 113 4.29 14.36 6.90
CA SER A 113 3.00 15.01 6.66
C SER A 113 3.12 16.45 6.13
N THR A 114 4.21 17.16 6.44
CA THR A 114 4.41 18.56 6.01
C THR A 114 5.34 18.70 4.79
N ALA A 115 5.94 17.61 4.32
CA ALA A 115 6.78 17.64 3.13
C ALA A 115 5.95 18.05 1.90
N THR A 116 6.54 18.88 1.05
CA THR A 116 5.91 19.27 -0.22
C THR A 116 6.25 18.23 -1.28
N PRO A 117 5.25 17.58 -1.89
CA PRO A 117 5.53 16.58 -2.91
C PRO A 117 6.14 17.23 -4.15
N SER A 118 7.14 16.56 -4.74
CA SER A 118 7.83 17.03 -5.93
C SER A 118 8.15 15.86 -6.84
N LEU A 119 7.90 16.00 -8.15
CA LEU A 119 8.23 14.97 -9.12
C LEU A 119 9.74 14.69 -9.16
N THR A 120 10.57 15.71 -8.96
CA THR A 120 12.02 15.52 -8.89
C THR A 120 12.47 14.72 -7.67
N THR A 121 11.75 14.84 -6.56
CA THR A 121 12.03 14.08 -5.33
C THR A 121 11.66 12.60 -5.51
N VAL A 122 10.52 12.32 -6.12
CA VAL A 122 10.04 10.95 -6.31
C VAL A 122 10.59 10.28 -7.58
N ALA A 123 11.19 11.03 -8.50
CA ALA A 123 11.84 10.45 -9.68
C ALA A 123 13.02 9.56 -9.29
N GLY A 124 13.19 8.43 -9.98
CA GLY A 124 14.28 7.49 -9.73
C GLY A 124 13.92 6.06 -10.10
N ILE A 125 14.84 5.16 -9.81
CA ILE A 125 14.69 3.72 -9.99
C ILE A 125 14.42 3.09 -8.62
N TYR A 126 13.45 2.21 -8.57
CA TYR A 126 13.01 1.54 -7.35
C TYR A 126 12.99 0.03 -7.53
N SER A 127 13.21 -0.68 -6.44
CA SER A 127 12.99 -2.12 -6.36
C SER A 127 12.28 -2.48 -5.05
N GLY A 128 11.48 -3.53 -5.09
CA GLY A 128 10.76 -4.01 -3.91
C GLY A 128 9.68 -5.01 -4.27
N THR A 129 8.54 -4.94 -3.61
CA THR A 129 7.48 -5.93 -3.72
C THR A 129 6.20 -5.29 -4.21
N VAL A 130 5.49 -5.97 -5.11
CA VAL A 130 4.12 -5.69 -5.52
C VAL A 130 3.23 -6.88 -5.21
N GLY A 131 1.99 -6.61 -4.83
CA GLY A 131 0.96 -7.62 -4.66
C GLY A 131 -0.34 -7.22 -5.34
N THR A 132 -1.14 -8.22 -5.70
CA THR A 132 -2.43 -8.04 -6.35
C THR A 132 -3.54 -8.71 -5.56
N THR A 133 -4.75 -8.19 -5.64
CA THR A 133 -5.93 -8.79 -4.98
C THR A 133 -6.39 -10.11 -5.63
N ALA A 134 -5.82 -10.49 -6.77
CA ALA A 134 -5.98 -11.84 -7.31
C ALA A 134 -5.12 -12.88 -6.58
N GLY A 135 -4.26 -12.41 -5.70
CA GLY A 135 -3.38 -13.21 -4.83
C GLY A 135 -1.93 -13.20 -5.29
N GLY A 136 -1.06 -13.30 -4.28
CA GLY A 136 0.38 -13.37 -4.47
C GLY A 136 1.09 -12.03 -4.50
N THR A 137 2.37 -12.12 -4.17
CA THR A 137 3.31 -11.00 -4.26
C THR A 137 4.53 -11.44 -5.07
N GLU A 138 5.15 -10.49 -5.72
CA GLU A 138 6.35 -10.71 -6.52
C GLU A 138 7.29 -9.50 -6.46
N ASP A 139 8.51 -9.67 -6.90
CA ASP A 139 9.45 -8.57 -7.00
C ASP A 139 9.01 -7.59 -8.09
N LEU A 140 9.21 -6.30 -7.82
CA LEU A 140 8.88 -5.19 -8.70
C LEU A 140 10.11 -4.33 -8.96
N SER A 141 10.36 -4.03 -10.22
CA SER A 141 11.19 -2.91 -10.65
C SER A 141 10.30 -1.78 -11.14
N LEU A 142 10.53 -0.56 -10.65
CA LEU A 142 9.74 0.61 -10.97
C LEU A 142 10.65 1.77 -11.33
N ILE A 143 10.30 2.51 -12.37
CA ILE A 143 10.99 3.73 -12.81
C ILE A 143 10.00 4.87 -12.82
N ILE A 144 10.36 5.97 -12.19
CA ILE A 144 9.63 7.25 -12.23
C ILE A 144 10.54 8.30 -12.84
N LEU A 145 10.13 8.87 -13.97
CA LEU A 145 10.86 9.95 -14.62
C LEU A 145 10.50 11.32 -14.01
N PRO A 146 11.38 12.34 -14.09
CA PRO A 146 11.09 13.66 -13.55
C PRO A 146 9.84 14.34 -14.16
N ALA A 147 9.40 13.91 -15.34
CA ALA A 147 8.17 14.37 -15.98
C ALA A 147 6.90 13.66 -15.45
N GLY A 148 7.05 12.74 -14.49
CA GLY A 148 5.92 12.00 -13.92
C GLY A 148 5.51 10.75 -14.71
N THR A 149 6.27 10.34 -15.72
CA THR A 149 6.03 9.05 -16.38
C THR A 149 6.47 7.91 -15.45
N VAL A 150 5.63 6.89 -15.34
CA VAL A 150 5.89 5.67 -14.56
C VAL A 150 5.94 4.47 -15.49
N THR A 151 6.92 3.60 -15.28
CA THR A 151 6.97 2.26 -15.87
C THR A 151 7.36 1.26 -14.81
N GLY A 152 6.79 0.06 -14.86
CA GLY A 152 7.11 -1.00 -13.93
C GLY A 152 7.02 -2.37 -14.57
N GLU A 153 7.82 -3.30 -14.06
CA GLU A 153 7.83 -4.69 -14.48
C GLU A 153 7.99 -5.59 -13.25
N SER A 154 7.14 -6.58 -13.14
CA SER A 154 7.23 -7.58 -12.08
C SER A 154 8.03 -8.81 -12.51
N ALA A 155 8.44 -9.64 -11.56
CA ALA A 155 9.23 -10.84 -11.82
C ALA A 155 8.55 -11.82 -12.79
N SER A 156 7.23 -11.84 -12.86
CA SER A 156 6.46 -12.64 -13.82
C SER A 156 6.45 -12.07 -15.25
N GLY A 157 7.06 -10.90 -15.46
CA GLY A 157 7.04 -10.18 -16.74
C GLY A 157 5.75 -9.39 -16.97
N CYS A 158 5.00 -9.10 -15.91
CA CYS A 158 3.87 -8.17 -16.02
C CYS A 158 4.40 -6.74 -16.11
N PHE A 159 4.22 -6.12 -17.26
CA PHE A 159 4.60 -4.75 -17.53
C PHE A 159 3.41 -3.80 -17.41
N PHE A 160 3.64 -2.64 -16.81
CA PHE A 160 2.68 -1.55 -16.77
C PHE A 160 3.35 -0.20 -17.00
N SER A 161 2.57 0.76 -17.44
CA SER A 161 2.99 2.14 -17.61
C SER A 161 1.90 3.10 -17.15
N GLY A 162 2.28 4.35 -16.90
CA GLY A 162 1.32 5.33 -16.45
C GLY A 162 1.95 6.65 -16.06
N THR A 163 1.28 7.34 -15.15
CA THR A 163 1.70 8.66 -14.67
C THR A 163 1.62 8.77 -13.16
N VAL A 164 2.52 9.58 -12.61
CA VAL A 164 2.48 10.10 -11.25
C VAL A 164 2.40 11.61 -11.32
N ALA A 165 1.56 12.21 -10.48
CA ALA A 165 1.44 13.66 -10.34
C ALA A 165 1.46 14.02 -8.84
N THR A 166 1.92 15.22 -8.49
CA THR A 166 1.84 15.70 -7.11
C THR A 166 0.38 15.93 -6.71
N HIS A 167 -0.02 15.39 -5.56
CA HIS A 167 -1.35 15.69 -5.01
C HIS A 167 -1.42 17.14 -4.52
N SER A 168 -2.55 17.81 -4.75
CA SER A 168 -2.64 19.27 -4.57
C SER A 168 -2.55 19.76 -3.12
N THR A 169 -2.85 18.93 -2.15
CA THR A 169 -3.07 19.37 -0.76
C THR A 169 -2.32 18.59 0.32
N ASN A 170 -1.63 17.52 -0.03
CA ASN A 170 -0.94 16.65 0.91
C ASN A 170 0.40 16.19 0.33
N ASN A 171 1.31 15.72 1.18
CA ASN A 171 2.52 15.01 0.74
C ASN A 171 2.17 13.64 0.18
N ALA A 172 1.55 13.64 -0.99
CA ALA A 172 1.10 12.44 -1.68
C ALA A 172 1.21 12.64 -3.19
N TYR A 173 1.09 11.55 -3.93
CA TYR A 173 1.17 11.53 -5.38
C TYR A 173 -0.03 10.76 -5.95
N ASP A 174 -0.72 11.36 -6.90
CA ASP A 174 -1.77 10.69 -7.67
C ASP A 174 -1.14 9.72 -8.66
N LEU A 175 -1.62 8.49 -8.69
CA LEU A 175 -1.15 7.44 -9.59
C LEU A 175 -2.24 7.05 -10.59
N SER A 176 -1.83 6.88 -11.85
CA SER A 176 -2.64 6.24 -12.88
C SER A 176 -1.76 5.28 -13.66
N ILE A 177 -2.10 4.01 -13.67
CA ILE A 177 -1.33 2.96 -14.35
C ILE A 177 -2.24 2.11 -15.24
N THR A 178 -1.66 1.57 -16.32
CA THR A 178 -2.34 0.64 -17.22
C THR A 178 -1.41 -0.54 -17.48
N PHE A 179 -1.93 -1.74 -17.36
CA PHE A 179 -1.22 -2.98 -17.62
C PHE A 179 -1.22 -3.28 -19.10
N ALA A 180 -0.06 -3.63 -19.67
CA ALA A 180 0.13 -3.74 -21.11
C ALA A 180 0.57 -5.14 -21.59
N ALA A 181 0.86 -6.08 -20.69
CA ALA A 181 1.33 -7.42 -21.07
C ALA A 181 0.27 -8.50 -20.80
N THR A 182 0.21 -9.49 -21.67
CA THR A 182 -0.69 -10.65 -21.51
C THR A 182 -0.34 -11.52 -20.31
N THR A 183 0.87 -11.39 -19.78
CA THR A 183 1.33 -11.97 -18.52
C THR A 183 0.68 -11.32 -17.29
N CYS A 184 0.12 -10.11 -17.44
CA CYS A 184 -0.54 -9.42 -16.34
C CYS A 184 -1.93 -10.00 -16.04
N THR A 185 -2.21 -10.28 -14.79
CA THR A 185 -3.56 -10.65 -14.32
C THR A 185 -4.63 -9.63 -14.73
N TYR A 186 -4.26 -8.34 -14.77
CA TYR A 186 -5.15 -7.23 -15.11
C TYR A 186 -4.82 -6.60 -16.47
N ASN A 187 -4.47 -7.42 -17.47
CA ASN A 187 -4.11 -6.93 -18.80
C ASN A 187 -5.17 -5.97 -19.38
N SER A 188 -4.69 -4.86 -19.94
CA SER A 188 -5.51 -3.75 -20.50
C SER A 188 -6.42 -3.04 -19.48
N ILE A 189 -6.24 -3.28 -18.19
CA ILE A 189 -6.99 -2.60 -17.14
C ILE A 189 -6.23 -1.36 -16.69
N ALA A 190 -6.93 -0.23 -16.66
CA ALA A 190 -6.45 1.00 -16.02
C ALA A 190 -6.85 1.01 -14.54
N MET A 191 -5.93 1.42 -13.67
CA MET A 191 -6.16 1.59 -12.25
C MET A 191 -5.65 2.95 -11.79
N THR A 192 -6.35 3.54 -10.83
CA THR A 192 -5.97 4.83 -10.23
C THR A 192 -5.85 4.70 -8.72
N GLY A 193 -5.04 5.54 -8.13
CA GLY A 193 -4.83 5.55 -6.70
C GLY A 193 -3.77 6.55 -6.27
N MET A 194 -3.03 6.22 -5.24
CA MET A 194 -2.06 7.16 -4.65
C MET A 194 -0.77 6.47 -4.25
N ALA A 195 0.27 7.28 -4.13
CA ALA A 195 1.53 6.89 -3.49
C ALA A 195 1.95 7.92 -2.44
N LEU A 196 2.71 7.44 -1.47
CA LEU A 196 3.37 8.22 -0.44
C LEU A 196 4.86 7.91 -0.47
N TYR A 197 5.70 8.93 -0.60
CA TYR A 197 7.15 8.77 -0.56
C TYR A 197 7.70 9.18 0.80
N ASP A 198 8.25 8.23 1.52
CA ASP A 198 9.02 8.49 2.75
C ASP A 198 10.48 8.73 2.38
N SER A 199 10.89 9.99 2.44
CA SER A 199 12.28 10.37 2.14
C SER A 199 13.28 9.97 3.23
N THR A 200 12.81 9.59 4.42
CA THR A 200 13.68 9.21 5.55
C THR A 200 14.41 7.89 5.27
N ASP A 201 13.71 6.95 4.66
CA ASP A 201 14.25 5.64 4.29
C ASP A 201 14.15 5.35 2.79
N SER A 202 13.77 6.36 2.00
CA SER A 202 13.63 6.29 0.54
C SER A 202 12.59 5.26 0.07
N THR A 203 11.54 5.04 0.83
CA THR A 203 10.49 4.07 0.52
C THR A 203 9.29 4.76 -0.13
N LEU A 204 8.80 4.17 -1.21
CA LEU A 204 7.56 4.55 -1.87
C LEU A 204 6.50 3.46 -1.60
N TYR A 205 5.43 3.87 -0.93
CA TYR A 205 4.23 3.09 -0.71
C TYR A 205 3.21 3.50 -1.78
N GLY A 206 2.63 2.55 -2.48
CA GLY A 206 1.64 2.88 -3.51
C GLY A 206 0.52 1.85 -3.56
N ALA A 207 -0.67 2.35 -3.87
CA ALA A 207 -1.84 1.52 -4.10
C ALA A 207 -2.67 2.09 -5.23
N THR A 208 -3.15 1.23 -6.11
CA THR A 208 -4.12 1.58 -7.14
C THR A 208 -5.24 0.55 -7.18
N LYS A 209 -6.40 0.99 -7.64
CA LYS A 209 -7.61 0.16 -7.70
C LYS A 209 -8.40 0.42 -8.98
N LYS A 210 -9.18 -0.54 -9.38
CA LYS A 210 -10.20 -0.37 -10.42
C LYS A 210 -11.29 0.60 -9.96
N THR A 211 -11.90 1.28 -10.89
CA THR A 211 -13.00 2.21 -10.62
C THR A 211 -14.21 1.51 -9.96
N ASP A 212 -14.47 0.26 -10.32
CA ASP A 212 -15.55 -0.55 -9.75
C ASP A 212 -15.23 -1.19 -8.38
N GLN A 213 -14.07 -0.90 -7.80
CA GLN A 213 -13.59 -1.39 -6.51
C GLN A 213 -13.38 -2.91 -6.45
N THR A 214 -13.39 -3.64 -7.56
CA THR A 214 -13.33 -5.12 -7.57
C THR A 214 -11.92 -5.67 -7.54
N ALA A 215 -10.91 -4.84 -7.76
CA ALA A 215 -9.51 -5.24 -7.79
C ALA A 215 -8.59 -4.06 -7.48
N GLY A 216 -7.41 -4.38 -6.99
CA GLY A 216 -6.34 -3.43 -6.72
C GLY A 216 -4.97 -4.07 -6.70
N ILE A 217 -3.97 -3.22 -6.71
CA ILE A 217 -2.58 -3.59 -6.44
C ILE A 217 -2.01 -2.70 -5.34
N VAL A 218 -1.06 -3.25 -4.61
CA VAL A 218 -0.31 -2.56 -3.57
C VAL A 218 1.17 -2.83 -3.79
N PHE A 219 2.00 -1.82 -3.64
CA PHE A 219 3.45 -2.01 -3.73
C PHE A 219 4.18 -1.22 -2.64
N VAL A 220 5.31 -1.78 -2.23
CA VAL A 220 6.29 -1.15 -1.33
C VAL A 220 7.66 -1.33 -1.95
N VAL A 221 8.26 -0.23 -2.37
CA VAL A 221 9.52 -0.24 -3.10
C VAL A 221 10.49 0.80 -2.54
N LYS A 222 11.78 0.49 -2.56
CA LYS A 222 12.86 1.40 -2.15
C LYS A 222 13.56 1.98 -3.35
N LYS A 223 13.88 3.27 -3.27
CA LYS A 223 14.67 3.95 -4.28
C LYS A 223 16.11 3.43 -4.25
N THR A 224 16.59 2.98 -5.39
CA THR A 224 17.93 2.41 -5.56
C THR A 224 18.88 3.37 -6.27
N SER A 225 18.34 4.26 -7.12
CA SER A 225 19.08 5.36 -7.73
C SER A 225 18.16 6.53 -8.11
N SER A 226 18.77 7.70 -8.26
CA SER A 226 18.10 8.95 -8.68
C SER A 226 18.27 9.19 -10.15
#